data_465f1aaf0e572c5bbba46669b306a437
#
_entry.id   465f1aaf0e572c5bbba46669b306a437
#
_cell.length_a   1.000
_cell.length_b   1.000
_cell.length_c   1.000
_cell.angle_alpha   90.00
_cell.angle_beta   90.00
_cell.angle_gamma   90.00
#
_symmetry.space_group_name_H-M   'P 1'
#
loop_
_entity.id
_entity.type
_entity.pdbx_description
1 polymer ?
#
loop_
_entity_poly.entity_id
_entity_poly.type
_entity_poly.pdbx_seq_one_letter_code
_entity_poly.pdbx_strand_id
1 'polypeptide(L)'
;ARFIQVEVGLDGTVGTELRGHTGSSTLHVDATVHTSAQEPHPLVAVVISSESGKILGSGHCPPGTVQAHNAQGHAQVRYTLPQLPLNKGRYRVGVYLLCAQGRYVYEWMDPIAHIELEHSGQHQGPWLLAGDWAQVPHG
;
A
#
# COMPACT_ATOMS: atom_id res chain seq x y z
N ALA A 1 -11.23 -15.73 -7.79
CA ALA A 1 -11.19 -14.51 -6.95
C ALA A 1 -11.04 -13.27 -7.85
N ARG A 2 -11.65 -12.18 -7.47
CA ARG A 2 -11.57 -10.92 -8.20
C ARG A 2 -11.79 -9.75 -7.25
N PHE A 3 -11.26 -8.58 -7.60
CA PHE A 3 -11.59 -7.36 -6.88
C PHE A 3 -13.02 -6.93 -7.19
N ILE A 4 -13.74 -6.50 -6.17
CA ILE A 4 -15.03 -5.84 -6.31
C ILE A 4 -14.82 -4.33 -6.24
N GLN A 5 -14.03 -3.88 -5.28
CA GLN A 5 -13.75 -2.46 -5.07
C GLN A 5 -12.40 -2.31 -4.39
N VAL A 6 -11.64 -1.30 -4.80
CA VAL A 6 -10.40 -0.91 -4.14
C VAL A 6 -10.41 0.60 -3.97
N GLU A 7 -10.14 1.06 -2.76
CA GLU A 7 -10.02 2.47 -2.44
C GLU A 7 -8.68 2.76 -1.79
N VAL A 8 -8.07 3.86 -2.20
CA VAL A 8 -6.82 4.37 -1.61
C VAL A 8 -7.13 5.66 -0.89
N GLY A 9 -6.64 5.77 0.34
CA GLY A 9 -6.78 6.96 1.16
C GLY A 9 -5.46 7.42 1.74
N LEU A 10 -5.32 8.71 1.91
CA LEU A 10 -4.17 9.32 2.56
C LEU A 10 -4.69 10.34 3.58
N ASP A 11 -4.34 10.12 4.85
CA ASP A 11 -4.80 10.96 5.97
C ASP A 11 -6.32 11.12 6.00
N GLY A 12 -7.05 10.04 5.68
CA GLY A 12 -8.50 10.03 5.68
C GLY A 12 -9.17 10.56 4.41
N THR A 13 -8.42 11.07 3.45
CA THR A 13 -8.96 11.49 2.14
C THR A 13 -8.82 10.36 1.14
N VAL A 14 -9.93 9.92 0.57
CA VAL A 14 -9.97 8.86 -0.43
C VAL A 14 -9.97 9.47 -1.83
N GLY A 15 -9.20 8.90 -2.73
CA GLY A 15 -9.15 9.38 -4.11
C GLY A 15 -8.06 8.71 -4.94
N THR A 16 -7.83 9.26 -6.12
CA THR A 16 -6.82 8.77 -7.07
C THR A 16 -5.62 9.69 -7.19
N GLU A 17 -5.75 10.94 -6.73
CA GLU A 17 -4.67 11.92 -6.66
C GLU A 17 -4.65 12.46 -5.24
N LEU A 18 -3.68 12.04 -4.45
CA LEU A 18 -3.61 12.31 -3.03
C LEU A 18 -2.33 13.05 -2.68
N ARG A 19 -2.42 13.94 -1.68
CA ARG A 19 -1.27 14.71 -1.20
C ARG A 19 -1.09 14.52 0.29
N GLY A 20 0.15 14.43 0.71
CA GLY A 20 0.50 14.27 2.10
C GLY A 20 1.91 14.77 2.40
N HIS A 21 2.41 14.35 3.56
CA HIS A 21 3.70 14.80 4.08
C HIS A 21 4.61 13.62 4.38
N THR A 22 5.86 13.76 3.98
CA THR A 22 6.92 12.80 4.25
C THR A 22 7.01 12.49 5.75
N GLY A 23 7.01 11.21 6.09
CA GLY A 23 7.25 10.74 7.46
C GLY A 23 6.09 10.90 8.43
N SER A 24 4.96 11.50 8.03
CA SER A 24 3.83 11.72 8.92
C SER A 24 2.50 11.22 8.37
N SER A 25 2.31 11.24 7.05
CA SER A 25 1.06 10.79 6.44
C SER A 25 0.86 9.29 6.56
N THR A 26 -0.39 8.88 6.70
CA THR A 26 -0.80 7.47 6.77
C THR A 26 -1.54 7.09 5.51
N LEU A 27 -1.06 6.03 4.86
CA LEU A 27 -1.68 5.45 3.67
C LEU A 27 -2.62 4.31 4.08
N HIS A 28 -3.82 4.31 3.52
CA HIS A 28 -4.75 3.20 3.62
C HIS A 28 -5.07 2.66 2.24
N VAL A 29 -5.14 1.34 2.13
CA VAL A 29 -5.67 0.69 0.94
C VAL A 29 -6.74 -0.30 1.40
N ASP A 30 -7.97 -0.08 0.97
CA ASP A 30 -9.10 -0.92 1.30
C ASP A 30 -9.51 -1.72 0.07
N ALA A 31 -9.54 -3.04 0.19
CA ALA A 31 -9.93 -3.90 -0.91
C ALA A 31 -11.10 -4.79 -0.49
N THR A 32 -12.11 -4.86 -1.36
CA THR A 32 -13.18 -5.85 -1.28
C THR A 32 -12.96 -6.86 -2.38
N VAL A 33 -12.87 -8.14 -2.00
CA VAL A 33 -12.55 -9.24 -2.89
C VAL A 33 -13.71 -10.24 -2.90
N HIS A 34 -14.07 -10.70 -4.08
CA HIS A 34 -14.96 -11.84 -4.22
C HIS A 34 -14.12 -13.12 -4.23
N THR A 35 -14.40 -14.03 -3.31
CA THR A 35 -13.75 -15.32 -3.22
C THR A 35 -14.73 -16.37 -2.71
N SER A 36 -14.51 -17.64 -3.04
CA SER A 36 -15.34 -18.76 -2.64
C SER A 36 -14.71 -19.50 -1.48
N ALA A 37 -15.54 -20.10 -0.64
CA ALA A 37 -15.08 -20.91 0.49
C ALA A 37 -14.36 -22.19 0.03
N GLN A 38 -14.58 -22.64 -1.21
CA GLN A 38 -13.91 -23.80 -1.78
C GLN A 38 -12.57 -23.48 -2.42
N GLU A 39 -12.28 -22.20 -2.65
CA GLU A 39 -11.01 -21.78 -3.20
C GLU A 39 -9.98 -21.59 -2.09
N PRO A 40 -8.68 -21.85 -2.34
CA PRO A 40 -7.65 -21.40 -1.44
C PRO A 40 -7.70 -19.88 -1.26
N HIS A 41 -7.43 -19.40 -0.06
CA HIS A 41 -7.53 -17.97 0.23
C HIS A 41 -6.51 -17.18 -0.60
N PRO A 42 -6.94 -16.20 -1.39
CA PRO A 42 -6.02 -15.39 -2.18
C PRO A 42 -5.21 -14.45 -1.30
N LEU A 43 -4.18 -13.84 -1.88
CA LEU A 43 -3.41 -12.80 -1.24
C LEU A 43 -3.67 -11.46 -1.91
N VAL A 44 -3.65 -10.40 -1.13
CA VAL A 44 -3.67 -9.03 -1.63
C VAL A 44 -2.31 -8.41 -1.35
N ALA A 45 -1.73 -7.76 -2.34
CA ALA A 45 -0.47 -7.05 -2.22
C ALA A 45 -0.64 -5.58 -2.64
N VAL A 46 0.07 -4.70 -1.93
CA VAL A 46 0.17 -3.30 -2.26
C VAL A 46 1.60 -3.04 -2.73
N VAL A 47 1.75 -2.32 -3.83
CA VAL A 47 3.05 -2.00 -4.42
C VAL A 47 3.15 -0.49 -4.55
N ILE A 48 4.27 0.06 -4.09
CA ILE A 48 4.58 1.47 -4.30
C ILE A 48 5.74 1.56 -5.29
N SER A 49 5.54 2.38 -6.32
CA SER A 49 6.52 2.60 -7.37
C SER A 49 6.83 4.08 -7.52
N SER A 50 7.99 4.38 -8.09
CA SER A 50 8.30 5.73 -8.54
C SER A 50 7.38 6.12 -9.69
N GLU A 51 7.35 7.40 -10.03
CA GLU A 51 6.56 7.89 -11.16
C GLU A 51 6.97 7.24 -12.48
N SER A 52 8.22 6.85 -12.62
CA SER A 52 8.72 6.13 -13.81
C SER A 52 8.40 4.64 -13.80
N GLY A 53 7.78 4.13 -12.75
CA GLY A 53 7.38 2.73 -12.66
C GLY A 53 8.38 1.79 -11.99
N LYS A 54 9.44 2.34 -11.39
CA LYS A 54 10.38 1.53 -10.62
C LYS A 54 9.77 1.14 -9.29
N ILE A 55 9.65 -0.15 -9.01
CA ILE A 55 9.12 -0.64 -7.75
C ILE A 55 10.04 -0.27 -6.60
N LEU A 56 9.49 0.41 -5.59
CA LEU A 56 10.22 0.83 -4.40
C LEU A 56 9.98 -0.11 -3.23
N GLY A 57 8.79 -0.68 -3.15
CA GLY A 57 8.46 -1.61 -2.09
C GLY A 57 7.10 -2.24 -2.28
N SER A 58 6.85 -3.31 -1.55
CA SER A 58 5.58 -4.01 -1.58
C SER A 58 5.28 -4.63 -0.22
N GLY A 59 4.00 -4.79 0.06
CA GLY A 59 3.54 -5.52 1.23
C GLY A 59 2.37 -6.41 0.84
N HIS A 60 2.38 -7.66 1.25
CA HIS A 60 1.27 -8.56 1.01
C HIS A 60 0.67 -9.03 2.33
N CYS A 61 -0.62 -9.32 2.33
CA CYS A 61 -1.29 -9.76 3.53
C CYS A 61 -0.79 -11.16 3.96
N PRO A 62 -0.83 -11.47 5.26
CA PRO A 62 -0.54 -12.83 5.71
C PRO A 62 -1.52 -13.83 5.08
N PRO A 63 -1.08 -15.08 4.83
CA PRO A 63 -1.98 -16.13 4.35
C PRO A 63 -3.19 -16.29 5.26
N GLY A 64 -4.37 -16.45 4.66
CA GLY A 64 -5.61 -16.63 5.40
C GLY A 64 -6.31 -15.34 5.83
N THR A 65 -5.76 -14.16 5.53
CA THR A 65 -6.40 -12.88 5.85
C THR A 65 -7.63 -12.64 4.99
N VAL A 66 -7.58 -12.99 3.70
CA VAL A 66 -8.67 -12.74 2.75
C VAL A 66 -9.63 -13.92 2.79
N GLN A 67 -10.66 -13.81 3.62
CA GLN A 67 -11.69 -14.83 3.78
C GLN A 67 -13.06 -14.20 3.60
N ALA A 68 -13.92 -14.89 2.85
CA ALA A 68 -15.30 -14.42 2.67
C ALA A 68 -16.04 -14.38 4.02
N HIS A 69 -16.67 -13.26 4.31
CA HIS A 69 -17.39 -13.02 5.56
C HIS A 69 -18.92 -13.02 5.40
N ASN A 70 -19.41 -13.17 4.18
CA ASN A 70 -20.85 -13.21 3.90
C ASN A 70 -21.18 -14.26 2.83
N ALA A 71 -22.49 -14.49 2.63
CA ALA A 71 -22.97 -15.46 1.68
C ALA A 71 -22.68 -15.11 0.22
N GLN A 72 -22.39 -13.85 -0.08
CA GLN A 72 -22.02 -13.38 -1.41
C GLN A 72 -20.55 -13.64 -1.74
N GLY A 73 -19.78 -14.15 -0.81
CA GLY A 73 -18.37 -14.44 -1.02
C GLY A 73 -17.47 -13.20 -0.96
N HIS A 74 -17.86 -12.19 -0.21
CA HIS A 74 -17.09 -10.96 -0.07
C HIS A 74 -16.13 -11.02 1.11
N ALA A 75 -14.89 -10.62 0.87
CA ALA A 75 -13.88 -10.40 1.90
C ALA A 75 -13.42 -8.95 1.83
N GLN A 76 -13.25 -8.32 2.99
CA GLN A 76 -12.75 -6.96 3.09
C GLN A 76 -11.44 -6.96 3.85
N VAL A 77 -10.42 -6.31 3.29
CA VAL A 77 -9.11 -6.19 3.93
C VAL A 77 -8.64 -4.75 3.83
N ARG A 78 -7.91 -4.32 4.85
CA ARG A 78 -7.28 -3.00 4.88
C ARG A 78 -5.79 -3.15 5.12
N TYR A 79 -5.01 -2.48 4.28
CA TYR A 79 -3.60 -2.25 4.51
C TYR A 79 -3.41 -0.84 5.05
N THR A 80 -2.66 -0.71 6.13
CA THR A 80 -2.34 0.59 6.73
C THR A 80 -0.82 0.74 6.80
N LEU A 81 -0.31 1.79 6.19
CA LEU A 81 1.10 2.15 6.28
C LEU A 81 1.19 3.52 6.97
N PRO A 82 1.46 3.54 8.29
CA PRO A 82 1.58 4.79 9.02
C PRO A 82 2.93 5.45 8.76
N GLN A 83 3.00 6.77 8.91
CA GLN A 83 4.25 7.52 8.83
C GLN A 83 5.05 7.17 7.58
N LEU A 84 4.44 7.38 6.42
CA LEU A 84 5.03 7.01 5.12
C LEU A 84 6.54 7.29 5.07
N PRO A 85 7.37 6.24 4.93
CA PRO A 85 8.83 6.36 4.98
C PRO A 85 9.43 6.74 3.62
N LEU A 86 8.75 7.60 2.89
CA LEU A 86 9.17 8.03 1.57
C LEU A 86 9.52 9.50 1.60
N ASN A 87 10.56 9.86 0.88
CA ASN A 87 10.98 11.24 0.74
C ASN A 87 10.01 12.02 -0.16
N LYS A 88 10.20 13.34 -0.20
CA LYS A 88 9.47 14.23 -1.09
C LYS A 88 9.47 13.66 -2.51
N GLY A 89 8.31 13.62 -3.13
CA GLY A 89 8.18 13.13 -4.49
C GLY A 89 6.77 12.68 -4.81
N ARG A 90 6.61 12.19 -6.03
CA ARG A 90 5.37 11.63 -6.55
C ARG A 90 5.52 10.14 -6.76
N TYR A 91 4.57 9.37 -6.27
CA TYR A 91 4.62 7.91 -6.27
C TYR A 91 3.32 7.32 -6.79
N ARG A 92 3.42 6.08 -7.25
CA ARG A 92 2.28 5.30 -7.76
C ARG A 92 1.95 4.22 -6.75
N VAL A 93 0.66 4.01 -6.50
CA VAL A 93 0.16 2.91 -5.67
C VAL A 93 -0.52 1.91 -6.57
N GLY A 94 -0.12 0.66 -6.46
CA GLY A 94 -0.74 -0.46 -7.17
C GLY A 94 -1.25 -1.51 -6.20
N VAL A 95 -2.26 -2.25 -6.62
CA VAL A 95 -2.86 -3.34 -5.83
C VAL A 95 -2.96 -4.59 -6.71
N TYR A 96 -2.59 -5.72 -6.15
CA TYR A 96 -2.51 -6.99 -6.83
C TYR A 96 -3.29 -8.06 -6.06
N LEU A 97 -4.05 -8.85 -6.78
CA LEU A 97 -4.72 -10.03 -6.23
C LEU A 97 -3.99 -11.28 -6.74
N LEU A 98 -3.49 -12.06 -5.80
CA LEU A 98 -2.59 -13.17 -6.09
C LEU A 98 -3.22 -14.49 -5.63
N CYS A 99 -2.76 -15.61 -6.22
CA CYS A 99 -3.12 -16.92 -5.71
C CYS A 99 -2.55 -17.13 -4.30
N ALA A 100 -3.02 -18.16 -3.60
CA ALA A 100 -2.66 -18.42 -2.21
C ALA A 100 -1.15 -18.58 -1.98
N GLN A 101 -0.39 -19.02 -2.98
CA GLN A 101 1.05 -19.18 -2.92
C GLN A 101 1.81 -17.95 -3.42
N GLY A 102 1.11 -16.92 -3.91
CA GLY A 102 1.74 -15.73 -4.44
C GLY A 102 2.45 -15.91 -5.78
N ARG A 103 2.16 -16.99 -6.50
CA ARG A 103 2.84 -17.32 -7.77
C ARG A 103 2.17 -16.71 -8.99
N TYR A 104 0.85 -16.57 -8.95
CA TYR A 104 0.07 -16.08 -10.09
C TYR A 104 -0.71 -14.85 -9.68
N VAL A 105 -0.73 -13.86 -10.58
CA VAL A 105 -1.54 -12.65 -10.42
C VAL A 105 -2.88 -12.91 -11.10
N TYR A 106 -3.95 -12.85 -10.32
CA TYR A 106 -5.31 -12.97 -10.87
C TYR A 106 -5.77 -11.67 -11.49
N GLU A 107 -5.47 -10.56 -10.83
CA GLU A 107 -5.94 -9.23 -11.21
C GLU A 107 -5.03 -8.18 -10.61
N TRP A 108 -4.89 -7.04 -11.27
CA TRP A 108 -4.12 -5.92 -10.72
C TRP A 108 -4.67 -4.59 -11.19
N MET A 109 -4.46 -3.58 -10.37
CA MET A 109 -4.74 -2.17 -10.67
C MET A 109 -3.47 -1.39 -10.32
N ASP A 110 -2.68 -1.04 -11.32
CA ASP A 110 -1.41 -0.35 -11.09
C ASP A 110 -1.10 0.61 -12.25
N PRO A 111 -1.17 1.94 -12.03
CA PRO A 111 -1.51 2.57 -10.73
C PRO A 111 -3.02 2.62 -10.48
N ILE A 112 -3.42 2.47 -9.25
CA ILE A 112 -4.79 2.76 -8.82
C ILE A 112 -4.90 4.18 -8.28
N ALA A 113 -3.79 4.71 -7.77
CA ALA A 113 -3.71 6.08 -7.26
C ALA A 113 -2.29 6.61 -7.37
N HIS A 114 -2.17 7.93 -7.33
CA HIS A 114 -0.91 8.63 -7.18
C HIS A 114 -0.92 9.38 -5.86
N ILE A 115 0.24 9.38 -5.19
CA ILE A 115 0.45 10.15 -3.98
C ILE A 115 1.60 11.12 -4.21
N GLU A 116 1.42 12.35 -3.74
CA GLU A 116 2.47 13.37 -3.77
C GLU A 116 2.80 13.75 -2.35
N LEU A 117 4.06 13.55 -1.96
CA LEU A 117 4.55 13.84 -0.62
C LEU A 117 5.39 15.09 -0.63
N GLU A 118 5.10 15.99 0.30
CA GLU A 118 5.78 17.26 0.46
C GLU A 118 6.65 17.23 1.72
N HIS A 119 7.75 17.97 1.67
CA HIS A 119 8.63 18.19 2.79
C HIS A 119 9.41 19.48 2.60
N SER A 120 9.66 20.18 3.70
CA SER A 120 10.42 21.43 3.70
C SER A 120 11.92 21.14 3.83
N GLY A 121 12.56 20.66 2.83
CA GLY A 121 13.98 20.36 2.89
C GLY A 121 14.47 19.66 1.64
N GLN A 122 15.76 19.39 1.59
CA GLN A 122 16.37 18.63 0.51
C GLN A 122 16.58 17.18 0.95
N HIS A 123 16.16 16.26 0.11
CA HIS A 123 16.30 14.84 0.36
C HIS A 123 16.89 14.15 -0.86
N GLN A 124 17.61 13.08 -0.60
CA GLN A 124 18.18 12.24 -1.64
C GLN A 124 17.63 10.83 -1.52
N GLY A 125 17.25 10.26 -2.64
CA GLY A 125 16.67 8.92 -2.70
C GLY A 125 15.22 8.87 -2.25
N PRO A 126 14.53 7.73 -2.49
CA PRO A 126 13.10 7.60 -2.20
C PRO A 126 12.79 7.31 -0.74
N TRP A 127 13.75 6.75 0.03
CA TRP A 127 13.48 6.30 1.39
C TRP A 127 13.81 7.37 2.42
N LEU A 128 12.87 7.63 3.31
CA LEU A 128 13.12 8.43 4.50
C LEU A 128 13.72 7.53 5.57
N LEU A 129 14.93 7.84 6.00
CA LEU A 129 15.59 7.12 7.07
C LEU A 129 15.32 7.87 8.37
N ALA A 130 14.20 7.52 9.01
CA ALA A 130 13.72 8.18 10.22
C ALA A 130 14.46 7.64 11.45
N GLY A 131 15.61 8.22 11.73
CA GLY A 131 16.39 7.91 12.90
C GLY A 131 16.48 9.11 13.83
N ASP A 132 17.11 8.92 14.97
CA ASP A 132 17.28 9.97 15.98
C ASP A 132 18.74 10.42 16.03
N TRP A 133 18.91 11.72 16.22
CA TRP A 133 20.22 12.32 16.40
C TRP A 133 20.38 12.76 17.85
N ALA A 134 21.58 12.50 18.40
CA ALA A 134 21.94 12.98 19.73
C ALA A 134 23.37 13.45 19.74
N GLN A 135 23.64 14.50 20.49
CA GLN A 135 25.02 14.95 20.72
C GLN A 135 25.71 13.98 21.68
N VAL A 136 26.86 13.49 21.28
CA VAL A 136 27.66 12.61 22.13
C VAL A 136 28.45 13.45 23.12
N PRO A 137 28.38 13.19 24.43
CA PRO A 137 29.17 13.93 25.40
C PRO A 137 30.67 13.72 25.18
N HIS A 138 31.45 14.74 25.38
CA HIS A 138 32.91 14.65 25.39
C HIS A 138 33.37 14.24 26.78
N GLY A 139 34.11 13.16 26.82
CA GLY A 139 34.62 12.65 28.10
C GLY A 139 36.04 13.03 28.37
#